data_af8b07e395bac7ae72212c6baf21fd90
#
_entry.id   af8b07e395bac7ae72212c6baf21fd90
#
_cell.length_a   1.000
_cell.length_b   1.000
_cell.length_c   1.000
_cell.angle_alpha   90.00
_cell.angle_beta   90.00
_cell.angle_gamma   90.00
#
_symmetry.space_group_name_H-M   'P 1'
#
loop_
_entity.id
_entity.type
_entity.pdbx_description
1 polymer ?
#
loop_
_entity_poly.entity_id
_entity_poly.type
_entity_poly.pdbx_seq_one_letter_code
_entity_poly.pdbx_strand_id
1 'polypeptide(L)'
;YRQLMGNGLRYEIPKFQRDYTWELEQWDDLWQDIKSLLIDENNEHYMGYLVLQTSNNKEFQIIDGQQRLTTMSLLILSTLKCLKDLINSGVDSENNLKRKDSLLNSYIGYIDPVTLISNNKLKLNRNSDDYYKQHLVLLKDLPLRNTNTSEKHMRECFNWYYERIKKEFKSGETLAAFIDNIVDKLFFTVIEVTDQLNAFKVFETLNARGVQLSSSDLLKNYLFSVVDETKPHISEIEELESIWSKIVGKLGEQKFEDYLRYYWNSTHKSIGKKNLFKVIKNSISTKEQVFELIRILNDTADIYLAIQNPEDNFWQDKPEIRKSLKELKLFQIKQTYSLFLAALRNLDAE
;
A
#
# COMPACT_ATOMS: atom_id res chain seq x y z
N TYR A 1 -7.78 18.78 0.01
CA TYR A 1 -6.41 18.39 0.33
C TYR A 1 -5.74 19.41 1.27
N ARG A 2 -6.02 20.70 1.12
CA ARG A 2 -5.49 21.77 1.99
C ARG A 2 -5.73 21.49 3.47
N GLN A 3 -6.96 21.17 3.87
CA GLN A 3 -7.30 20.89 5.27
C GLN A 3 -6.56 19.67 5.84
N LEU A 4 -6.29 18.69 4.99
CA LEU A 4 -5.57 17.47 5.36
C LEU A 4 -4.07 17.71 5.56
N MET A 5 -3.40 18.37 4.61
CA MET A 5 -1.95 18.51 4.60
C MET A 5 -1.46 19.92 4.99
N GLY A 6 -2.33 20.94 4.90
CA GLY A 6 -1.98 22.32 5.24
C GLY A 6 -1.90 22.63 6.73
N ASN A 7 -2.09 21.63 7.58
CA ASN A 7 -2.02 21.71 9.03
C ASN A 7 -0.70 21.11 9.58
N GLY A 8 -0.51 21.16 10.90
CA GLY A 8 0.68 20.60 11.57
C GLY A 8 0.59 19.09 11.87
N LEU A 9 -0.30 18.35 11.18
CA LEU A 9 -0.49 16.93 11.39
C LEU A 9 0.54 16.12 10.60
N ARG A 10 0.82 14.91 11.08
CA ARG A 10 1.74 13.94 10.46
C ARG A 10 0.98 12.68 10.07
N TYR A 11 1.32 12.15 8.91
CA TYR A 11 0.71 10.96 8.34
C TYR A 11 1.78 9.91 8.09
N GLU A 12 1.58 8.71 8.60
CA GLU A 12 2.51 7.60 8.42
C GLU A 12 1.80 6.44 7.71
N ILE A 13 2.41 5.94 6.66
CA ILE A 13 2.02 4.66 6.07
C ILE A 13 2.66 3.58 6.93
N PRO A 14 1.87 2.70 7.59
CA PRO A 14 2.40 1.61 8.41
C PRO A 14 3.40 0.75 7.64
N LYS A 15 4.41 0.23 8.33
CA LYS A 15 5.52 -0.52 7.72
C LYS A 15 5.09 -1.75 6.92
N PHE A 16 3.93 -2.32 7.29
CA PHE A 16 3.35 -3.51 6.70
C PHE A 16 2.39 -3.23 5.53
N GLN A 17 2.07 -1.96 5.27
CA GLN A 17 1.25 -1.58 4.12
C GLN A 17 2.03 -1.82 2.82
N ARG A 18 1.27 -2.12 1.74
CA ARG A 18 1.86 -2.34 0.42
C ARG A 18 2.66 -1.13 -0.04
N ASP A 19 3.68 -1.40 -0.83
CA ASP A 19 4.51 -0.40 -1.46
C ASP A 19 3.71 0.46 -2.46
N TYR A 20 4.33 1.53 -2.95
CA TYR A 20 3.73 2.33 -4.00
C TYR A 20 3.69 1.54 -5.31
N THR A 21 2.49 1.39 -5.87
CA THR A 21 2.21 0.50 -7.02
C THR A 21 1.46 1.18 -8.16
N TRP A 22 1.06 2.44 -8.01
CA TRP A 22 0.42 3.17 -9.10
C TRP A 22 1.37 3.36 -10.28
N GLU A 23 0.82 3.23 -11.47
CA GLU A 23 1.50 3.30 -12.75
C GLU A 23 0.89 4.40 -13.63
N LEU A 24 1.27 4.42 -14.90
CA LEU A 24 0.91 5.46 -15.85
C LEU A 24 -0.60 5.71 -15.96
N GLU A 25 -1.41 4.66 -15.93
CA GLU A 25 -2.87 4.77 -16.06
C GLU A 25 -3.46 5.62 -14.94
N GLN A 26 -3.12 5.31 -13.68
CA GLN A 26 -3.64 6.03 -12.52
C GLN A 26 -3.09 7.46 -12.43
N TRP A 27 -1.85 7.69 -12.86
CA TRP A 27 -1.29 9.06 -12.89
C TRP A 27 -1.95 9.90 -13.95
N ASP A 28 -2.23 9.33 -15.12
CA ASP A 28 -2.90 10.05 -16.21
C ASP A 28 -4.37 10.33 -15.88
N ASP A 29 -5.09 9.37 -15.30
CA ASP A 29 -6.45 9.57 -14.82
C ASP A 29 -6.51 10.77 -13.85
N LEU A 30 -5.66 10.79 -12.81
CA LEU A 30 -5.60 11.90 -11.87
C LEU A 30 -5.22 13.22 -12.57
N TRP A 31 -4.33 13.19 -13.55
CA TRP A 31 -3.95 14.38 -14.30
C TRP A 31 -5.10 14.94 -15.15
N GLN A 32 -5.89 14.09 -15.79
CA GLN A 32 -7.08 14.52 -16.54
C GLN A 32 -8.13 15.14 -15.60
N ASP A 33 -8.34 14.54 -14.45
CA ASP A 33 -9.22 15.10 -13.42
C ASP A 33 -8.74 16.48 -12.98
N ILE A 34 -7.45 16.62 -12.66
CA ILE A 34 -6.83 17.92 -12.33
C ILE A 34 -7.01 18.93 -13.45
N LYS A 35 -6.80 18.54 -14.70
CA LYS A 35 -6.99 19.44 -15.85
C LYS A 35 -8.44 19.93 -15.96
N SER A 36 -9.40 19.07 -15.69
CA SER A 36 -10.82 19.47 -15.67
C SER A 36 -11.11 20.55 -14.62
N LEU A 37 -10.43 20.49 -13.46
CA LEU A 37 -10.54 21.50 -12.39
C LEU A 37 -9.94 22.85 -12.76
N LEU A 38 -8.96 22.88 -13.66
CA LEU A 38 -8.34 24.12 -14.13
C LEU A 38 -9.20 24.84 -15.18
N ILE A 39 -10.07 24.10 -15.88
CA ILE A 39 -10.95 24.66 -16.92
C ILE A 39 -12.22 25.25 -16.31
N ASP A 40 -12.79 24.59 -15.29
CA ASP A 40 -14.01 25.02 -14.62
C ASP A 40 -13.72 25.38 -13.15
N GLU A 41 -13.87 26.66 -12.81
CA GLU A 41 -13.61 27.17 -11.47
C GLU A 41 -14.57 26.62 -10.40
N ASN A 42 -15.75 26.19 -10.78
CA ASN A 42 -16.76 25.65 -9.87
C ASN A 42 -16.67 24.13 -9.69
N ASN A 43 -15.77 23.49 -10.40
CA ASN A 43 -15.63 22.03 -10.35
C ASN A 43 -14.76 21.61 -9.17
N GLU A 44 -15.18 20.55 -8.49
CA GLU A 44 -14.42 19.87 -7.42
C GLU A 44 -14.24 18.41 -7.80
N HIS A 45 -13.15 17.78 -7.34
CA HIS A 45 -12.89 16.36 -7.62
C HIS A 45 -12.82 15.57 -6.33
N TYR A 46 -13.63 14.52 -6.28
CA TYR A 46 -13.66 13.60 -5.15
C TYR A 46 -12.59 12.52 -5.28
N MET A 47 -11.60 12.58 -4.39
CA MET A 47 -10.47 11.67 -4.33
C MET A 47 -10.78 10.32 -3.63
N GLY A 48 -11.99 10.13 -3.16
CA GLY A 48 -12.40 8.92 -2.44
C GLY A 48 -12.21 8.98 -0.93
N TYR A 49 -12.29 7.82 -0.29
CA TYR A 49 -12.13 7.69 1.16
C TYR A 49 -10.66 7.68 1.57
N LEU A 50 -10.41 8.27 2.74
CA LEU A 50 -9.15 8.17 3.46
C LEU A 50 -9.48 7.64 4.86
N VAL A 51 -8.94 6.47 5.19
CA VAL A 51 -9.14 5.88 6.53
C VAL A 51 -7.87 6.10 7.34
N LEU A 52 -8.03 6.79 8.45
CA LEU A 52 -6.95 7.21 9.34
C LEU A 52 -7.15 6.62 10.73
N GLN A 53 -6.08 6.14 11.32
CA GLN A 53 -6.05 5.74 12.72
C GLN A 53 -5.15 6.68 13.51
N THR A 54 -5.61 7.14 14.66
CA THR A 54 -4.81 7.98 15.56
C THR A 54 -5.04 7.62 17.02
N SER A 55 -3.99 7.79 17.84
CA SER A 55 -4.05 7.69 19.28
C SER A 55 -3.86 9.04 19.99
N ASN A 56 -3.38 10.07 19.28
CA ASN A 56 -3.00 11.35 19.89
C ASN A 56 -3.46 12.59 19.10
N ASN A 57 -4.27 12.42 18.06
CA ASN A 57 -4.78 13.48 17.17
C ASN A 57 -3.72 14.38 16.51
N LYS A 58 -2.45 13.97 16.50
CA LYS A 58 -1.34 14.67 15.84
C LYS A 58 -0.63 13.81 14.80
N GLU A 59 -0.60 12.51 15.05
CA GLU A 59 0.01 11.51 14.20
C GLU A 59 -1.04 10.50 13.77
N PHE A 60 -1.17 10.33 12.47
CA PHE A 60 -2.18 9.48 11.86
C PHE A 60 -1.53 8.36 11.07
N GLN A 61 -1.91 7.14 11.34
CA GLN A 61 -1.58 6.01 10.48
C GLN A 61 -2.59 5.93 9.33
N ILE A 62 -2.11 5.84 8.10
CA ILE A 62 -2.95 5.71 6.92
C ILE A 62 -3.30 4.24 6.72
N ILE A 63 -4.55 3.90 6.99
CA ILE A 63 -5.07 2.54 6.80
C ILE A 63 -5.53 2.33 5.35
N ASP A 64 -6.13 3.36 4.73
CA ASP A 64 -6.45 3.38 3.30
C ASP A 64 -6.26 4.79 2.70
N GLY A 65 -5.95 4.84 1.39
CA GLY A 65 -5.70 6.06 0.65
C GLY A 65 -4.22 6.40 0.45
N GLN A 66 -3.31 5.53 0.87
CA GLN A 66 -1.86 5.73 0.80
C GLN A 66 -1.35 6.03 -0.61
N GLN A 67 -1.84 5.32 -1.64
CA GLN A 67 -1.41 5.53 -3.02
C GLN A 67 -1.74 6.95 -3.49
N ARG A 68 -2.96 7.41 -3.19
CA ARG A 68 -3.45 8.75 -3.54
C ARG A 68 -2.66 9.85 -2.85
N LEU A 69 -2.42 9.73 -1.54
CA LEU A 69 -1.62 10.70 -0.79
C LEU A 69 -0.17 10.75 -1.27
N THR A 70 0.44 9.59 -1.55
CA THR A 70 1.79 9.51 -2.09
C THR A 70 1.84 10.19 -3.47
N THR A 71 0.90 9.90 -4.36
CA THR A 71 0.85 10.51 -5.71
C THR A 71 0.68 12.02 -5.64
N MET A 72 -0.21 12.52 -4.76
CA MET A 72 -0.36 13.96 -4.55
C MET A 72 0.92 14.62 -4.04
N SER A 73 1.62 13.96 -3.11
CA SER A 73 2.92 14.45 -2.64
C SER A 73 3.95 14.49 -3.78
N LEU A 74 4.02 13.45 -4.62
CA LEU A 74 4.92 13.42 -5.79
C LEU A 74 4.60 14.52 -6.81
N LEU A 75 3.32 14.81 -7.06
CA LEU A 75 2.89 15.89 -7.94
C LEU A 75 3.34 17.25 -7.39
N ILE A 76 3.16 17.51 -6.10
CA ILE A 76 3.61 18.76 -5.45
C ILE A 76 5.14 18.87 -5.53
N LEU A 77 5.88 17.79 -5.23
CA LEU A 77 7.34 17.74 -5.34
C LEU A 77 7.82 18.02 -6.76
N SER A 78 7.09 17.51 -7.77
CA SER A 78 7.38 17.79 -9.19
C SER A 78 7.21 19.28 -9.51
N THR A 79 6.20 19.94 -8.93
CA THR A 79 6.02 21.39 -9.08
C THR A 79 7.12 22.18 -8.36
N LEU A 80 7.53 21.74 -7.17
CA LEU A 80 8.67 22.34 -6.44
C LEU A 80 9.99 22.20 -7.22
N LYS A 81 10.16 21.10 -7.96
CA LYS A 81 11.30 20.91 -8.86
C LYS A 81 11.29 21.93 -10.01
N CYS A 82 10.13 22.19 -10.60
CA CYS A 82 10.00 23.25 -11.62
C CYS A 82 10.36 24.63 -11.06
N LEU A 83 9.91 24.96 -9.84
CA LEU A 83 10.32 26.22 -9.17
C LEU A 83 11.82 26.27 -8.92
N LYS A 84 12.43 25.16 -8.47
CA LYS A 84 13.89 25.05 -8.28
C LYS A 84 14.65 25.30 -9.57
N ASP A 85 14.16 24.80 -10.70
CA ASP A 85 14.81 25.00 -11.99
C ASP A 85 14.72 26.48 -12.45
N LEU A 86 13.59 27.16 -12.21
CA LEU A 86 13.47 28.61 -12.45
C LEU A 86 14.45 29.41 -11.57
N ILE A 87 14.60 29.06 -10.30
CA ILE A 87 15.56 29.67 -9.39
C ILE A 87 16.99 29.50 -9.93
N ASN A 88 17.36 28.27 -10.29
CA ASN A 88 18.68 27.94 -10.80
C ASN A 88 19.01 28.64 -12.14
N SER A 89 18.00 28.92 -12.95
CA SER A 89 18.17 29.68 -14.19
C SER A 89 18.12 31.20 -14.03
N GLY A 90 18.00 31.70 -12.79
CA GLY A 90 17.97 33.13 -12.50
C GLY A 90 16.65 33.84 -12.75
N VAL A 91 15.57 33.08 -13.05
CA VAL A 91 14.24 33.65 -13.33
C VAL A 91 13.51 33.91 -12.04
N ASP A 92 13.27 35.18 -11.70
CA ASP A 92 12.53 35.65 -10.52
C ASP A 92 12.95 34.88 -9.23
N SER A 93 14.27 34.70 -9.06
CA SER A 93 14.83 33.71 -8.10
C SER A 93 14.41 33.97 -6.66
N GLU A 94 14.35 35.24 -6.24
CA GLU A 94 13.95 35.57 -4.87
C GLU A 94 12.50 35.21 -4.58
N ASN A 95 11.56 35.61 -5.47
CA ASN A 95 10.15 35.32 -5.26
C ASN A 95 9.88 33.82 -5.45
N ASN A 96 10.54 33.16 -6.39
CA ASN A 96 10.38 31.71 -6.61
C ASN A 96 10.94 30.90 -5.44
N LEU A 97 11.98 31.38 -4.76
CA LEU A 97 12.44 30.77 -3.52
C LEU A 97 11.36 30.87 -2.43
N LYS A 98 10.78 32.06 -2.23
CA LYS A 98 9.68 32.25 -1.26
C LYS A 98 8.47 31.36 -1.57
N ARG A 99 8.07 31.26 -2.86
CA ARG A 99 6.96 30.38 -3.31
C ARG A 99 7.29 28.90 -3.01
N LYS A 100 8.49 28.47 -3.39
CA LYS A 100 8.95 27.09 -3.15
C LYS A 100 8.93 26.75 -1.65
N ASP A 101 9.48 27.62 -0.80
CA ASP A 101 9.56 27.39 0.64
C ASP A 101 8.16 27.43 1.30
N SER A 102 7.27 28.30 0.84
CA SER A 102 5.89 28.35 1.30
C SER A 102 5.16 27.03 0.99
N LEU A 103 5.21 26.57 -0.26
CA LEU A 103 4.55 25.31 -0.67
C LEU A 103 5.16 24.09 0.00
N LEU A 104 6.50 24.05 0.13
CA LEU A 104 7.22 22.98 0.82
C LEU A 104 6.73 22.86 2.27
N ASN A 105 6.72 23.96 3.01
CA ASN A 105 6.29 23.99 4.41
C ASN A 105 4.79 23.73 4.57
N SER A 106 3.97 24.13 3.61
CA SER A 106 2.53 23.90 3.68
C SER A 106 2.16 22.44 3.48
N TYR A 107 2.78 21.74 2.52
CA TYR A 107 2.26 20.45 2.05
C TYR A 107 3.22 19.26 2.17
N ILE A 108 4.51 19.50 2.28
CA ILE A 108 5.53 18.44 2.32
C ILE A 108 6.22 18.39 3.67
N GLY A 109 6.70 19.54 4.15
CA GLY A 109 7.47 19.67 5.37
C GLY A 109 6.64 20.16 6.54
N TYR A 110 7.22 20.02 7.72
CA TYR A 110 6.72 20.54 8.97
C TYR A 110 7.94 20.89 9.84
N ILE A 111 7.99 22.09 10.37
CA ILE A 111 9.00 22.48 11.33
C ILE A 111 8.37 22.39 12.71
N ASP A 112 8.89 21.49 13.54
CA ASP A 112 8.45 21.38 14.92
C ASP A 112 8.81 22.68 15.68
N PRO A 113 7.83 23.39 16.26
CA PRO A 113 8.08 24.69 16.87
C PRO A 113 8.91 24.61 18.17
N VAL A 114 9.02 23.43 18.79
CA VAL A 114 9.78 23.23 20.02
C VAL A 114 11.22 22.85 19.71
N THR A 115 11.41 21.86 18.84
CA THR A 115 12.74 21.32 18.50
C THR A 115 13.40 22.03 17.33
N LEU A 116 12.64 22.80 16.54
CA LEU A 116 13.03 23.41 15.27
C LEU A 116 13.57 22.41 14.24
N ILE A 117 13.24 21.14 14.42
CA ILE A 117 13.61 20.07 13.49
C ILE A 117 12.57 20.03 12.35
N SER A 118 13.08 20.03 11.12
CA SER A 118 12.25 19.82 9.94
C SER A 118 11.90 18.34 9.80
N ASN A 119 10.62 18.03 9.74
CA ASN A 119 10.08 16.71 9.53
C ASN A 119 9.19 16.70 8.29
N ASN A 120 9.01 15.54 7.67
CA ASN A 120 8.06 15.37 6.59
C ASN A 120 6.65 15.13 7.16
N LYS A 121 5.64 15.71 6.52
CA LYS A 121 4.24 15.47 6.88
C LYS A 121 3.78 14.07 6.50
N LEU A 122 4.30 13.53 5.41
CA LEU A 122 4.06 12.15 4.98
C LEU A 122 5.32 11.33 5.20
N LYS A 123 5.18 10.24 5.93
CA LYS A 123 6.20 9.20 6.11
C LYS A 123 5.71 7.95 5.39
N LEU A 124 6.50 7.43 4.48
CA LEU A 124 6.18 6.23 3.74
C LEU A 124 6.49 4.97 4.55
N ASN A 125 6.13 3.82 3.99
CA ASN A 125 6.50 2.54 4.57
C ASN A 125 8.03 2.34 4.52
N ARG A 126 8.51 1.30 5.23
CA ARG A 126 9.94 1.04 5.40
C ARG A 126 10.74 1.01 4.09
N ASN A 127 10.18 0.41 3.04
CA ASN A 127 10.91 0.17 1.80
C ASN A 127 11.08 1.41 0.92
N SER A 128 10.26 2.43 1.14
CA SER A 128 10.14 3.59 0.25
C SER A 128 10.49 4.91 0.94
N ASP A 129 10.51 4.95 2.28
CA ASP A 129 10.64 6.20 3.04
C ASP A 129 12.02 6.85 2.87
N ASP A 130 13.09 6.06 2.87
CA ASP A 130 14.46 6.59 2.71
C ASP A 130 14.65 7.20 1.32
N TYR A 131 14.18 6.52 0.26
CA TYR A 131 14.23 7.06 -1.09
C TYR A 131 13.41 8.35 -1.21
N TYR A 132 12.20 8.36 -0.68
CA TYR A 132 11.33 9.52 -0.66
C TYR A 132 11.99 10.72 0.03
N LYS A 133 12.53 10.54 1.23
CA LYS A 133 13.20 11.60 2.01
C LYS A 133 14.49 12.08 1.39
N GLN A 134 15.38 11.16 1.00
CA GLN A 134 16.75 11.49 0.61
C GLN A 134 16.86 12.04 -0.82
N HIS A 135 15.93 11.66 -1.70
CA HIS A 135 15.98 12.04 -3.11
C HIS A 135 14.82 12.95 -3.52
N LEU A 136 13.59 12.53 -3.28
CA LEU A 136 12.40 13.24 -3.77
C LEU A 136 12.14 14.53 -2.99
N VAL A 137 12.07 14.48 -1.66
CA VAL A 137 11.81 15.68 -0.82
C VAL A 137 12.95 16.69 -0.94
N LEU A 138 14.21 16.24 -0.99
CA LEU A 138 15.37 17.10 -1.17
C LEU A 138 15.56 17.58 -2.61
N LEU A 139 14.71 17.13 -3.55
CA LEU A 139 14.82 17.45 -4.98
C LEU A 139 16.23 17.23 -5.54
N LYS A 140 16.83 16.09 -5.14
CA LYS A 140 18.15 15.65 -5.63
C LYS A 140 18.00 14.84 -6.91
N ASP A 141 19.14 14.50 -7.52
CA ASP A 141 19.16 13.57 -8.64
C ASP A 141 18.64 12.19 -8.21
N LEU A 142 17.76 11.63 -9.03
CA LEU A 142 17.09 10.37 -8.73
C LEU A 142 17.93 9.19 -9.22
N PRO A 143 18.30 8.24 -8.34
CA PRO A 143 19.03 7.04 -8.72
C PRO A 143 18.31 6.24 -9.80
N LEU A 144 19.08 5.76 -10.81
CA LEU A 144 18.57 4.92 -11.90
C LEU A 144 18.86 3.43 -11.69
N ARG A 145 19.78 3.11 -10.78
CA ARG A 145 20.23 1.73 -10.48
C ARG A 145 20.05 1.44 -9.00
N ASN A 146 20.00 0.16 -8.66
CA ASN A 146 19.84 -0.32 -7.29
C ASN A 146 18.57 0.23 -6.60
N THR A 147 17.49 0.39 -7.35
CA THR A 147 16.18 0.81 -6.85
C THR A 147 15.22 -0.38 -6.88
N ASN A 148 14.38 -0.49 -5.87
CA ASN A 148 13.28 -1.45 -5.85
C ASN A 148 12.12 -0.99 -6.77
N THR A 149 11.11 -1.85 -6.95
CA THR A 149 9.97 -1.56 -7.83
C THR A 149 9.19 -0.32 -7.41
N SER A 150 8.96 -0.12 -6.12
CA SER A 150 8.25 1.04 -5.59
C SER A 150 9.02 2.35 -5.83
N GLU A 151 10.32 2.36 -5.58
CA GLU A 151 11.20 3.50 -5.84
C GLU A 151 11.23 3.86 -7.33
N LYS A 152 11.23 2.84 -8.20
CA LYS A 152 11.11 3.01 -9.64
C LYS A 152 9.79 3.68 -10.02
N HIS A 153 8.66 3.18 -9.50
CA HIS A 153 7.34 3.77 -9.76
C HIS A 153 7.24 5.21 -9.24
N MET A 154 7.75 5.50 -8.03
CA MET A 154 7.79 6.87 -7.51
C MET A 154 8.64 7.81 -8.37
N ARG A 155 9.80 7.36 -8.86
CA ARG A 155 10.64 8.13 -9.77
C ARG A 155 9.94 8.40 -11.10
N GLU A 156 9.32 7.38 -11.67
CA GLU A 156 8.59 7.48 -12.94
C GLU A 156 7.39 8.42 -12.81
N CYS A 157 6.62 8.31 -11.73
CA CYS A 157 5.52 9.22 -11.41
C CYS A 157 5.99 10.67 -11.27
N PHE A 158 7.04 10.91 -10.48
CA PHE A 158 7.62 12.23 -10.29
C PHE A 158 8.08 12.85 -11.62
N ASN A 159 8.84 12.12 -12.42
CA ASN A 159 9.33 12.61 -13.71
C ASN A 159 8.17 12.86 -14.69
N TRP A 160 7.17 11.99 -14.68
CA TRP A 160 6.01 12.10 -15.56
C TRP A 160 5.19 13.37 -15.26
N TYR A 161 4.95 13.72 -14.00
CA TYR A 161 4.31 14.98 -13.62
C TYR A 161 5.22 16.18 -13.88
N TYR A 162 6.52 16.08 -13.55
CA TYR A 162 7.47 17.14 -13.78
C TYR A 162 7.51 17.61 -15.24
N GLU A 163 7.58 16.68 -16.20
CA GLU A 163 7.61 17.03 -17.62
C GLU A 163 6.30 17.72 -18.09
N ARG A 164 5.16 17.29 -17.60
CA ARG A 164 3.87 17.90 -17.93
C ARG A 164 3.70 19.27 -17.32
N ILE A 165 3.98 19.41 -16.04
CA ILE A 165 3.91 20.67 -15.32
C ILE A 165 4.85 21.70 -15.96
N LYS A 166 6.09 21.33 -16.23
CA LYS A 166 7.09 22.18 -16.89
C LYS A 166 6.68 22.62 -18.30
N LYS A 167 5.96 21.75 -19.01
CA LYS A 167 5.42 22.08 -20.35
C LYS A 167 4.27 23.08 -20.27
N GLU A 168 3.40 22.96 -19.29
CA GLU A 168 2.15 23.72 -19.17
C GLU A 168 2.33 25.05 -18.43
N PHE A 169 3.13 25.09 -17.37
CA PHE A 169 3.35 26.28 -16.53
C PHE A 169 4.79 26.81 -16.70
N LYS A 170 4.91 28.10 -17.08
CA LYS A 170 6.18 28.71 -17.45
C LYS A 170 6.73 29.72 -16.42
N SER A 171 5.94 30.12 -15.44
CA SER A 171 6.35 31.08 -14.41
C SER A 171 6.13 30.51 -13.01
N GLY A 172 6.88 31.02 -12.02
CA GLY A 172 6.68 30.61 -10.64
C GLY A 172 5.32 31.00 -10.07
N GLU A 173 4.73 32.07 -10.54
CA GLU A 173 3.37 32.48 -10.17
C GLU A 173 2.34 31.46 -10.64
N THR A 174 2.38 31.04 -11.91
CA THR A 174 1.45 30.06 -12.45
C THR A 174 1.65 28.68 -11.82
N LEU A 175 2.87 28.29 -11.46
CA LEU A 175 3.17 27.06 -10.72
C LEU A 175 2.58 27.10 -9.30
N ALA A 176 2.70 28.23 -8.60
CA ALA A 176 2.12 28.38 -7.27
C ALA A 176 0.59 28.40 -7.31
N ALA A 177 0.01 29.14 -8.26
CA ALA A 177 -1.43 29.20 -8.47
C ALA A 177 -2.01 27.82 -8.85
N PHE A 178 -1.31 27.03 -9.62
CA PHE A 178 -1.67 25.64 -9.94
C PHE A 178 -1.85 24.80 -8.67
N ILE A 179 -0.85 24.78 -7.77
CA ILE A 179 -0.95 24.03 -6.51
C ILE A 179 -2.06 24.61 -5.64
N ASP A 180 -2.14 25.93 -5.49
CA ASP A 180 -3.14 26.58 -4.66
C ASP A 180 -4.56 26.21 -5.07
N ASN A 181 -4.82 26.18 -6.38
CA ASN A 181 -6.11 25.81 -6.96
C ASN A 181 -6.46 24.33 -6.71
N ILE A 182 -5.55 23.41 -7.03
CA ILE A 182 -5.85 21.97 -6.93
C ILE A 182 -6.03 21.50 -5.50
N VAL A 183 -5.28 22.05 -4.53
CA VAL A 183 -5.38 21.62 -3.13
C VAL A 183 -6.71 22.01 -2.47
N ASP A 184 -7.38 23.03 -2.98
CA ASP A 184 -8.71 23.43 -2.52
C ASP A 184 -9.82 22.59 -3.16
N LYS A 185 -9.67 22.25 -4.43
CA LYS A 185 -10.67 21.53 -5.22
C LYS A 185 -10.62 20.02 -5.09
N LEU A 186 -9.50 19.45 -4.60
CA LEU A 186 -9.38 18.03 -4.34
C LEU A 186 -9.82 17.71 -2.92
N PHE A 187 -10.89 16.93 -2.77
CA PHE A 187 -11.41 16.59 -1.45
C PHE A 187 -11.50 15.07 -1.22
N PHE A 188 -11.43 14.70 0.07
CA PHE A 188 -11.50 13.34 0.56
C PHE A 188 -12.65 13.21 1.57
N THR A 189 -13.28 12.05 1.63
CA THR A 189 -14.04 11.67 2.82
C THR A 189 -13.06 11.08 3.83
N VAL A 190 -12.77 11.79 4.90
CA VAL A 190 -11.86 11.33 5.96
C VAL A 190 -12.65 10.58 7.02
N ILE A 191 -12.24 9.36 7.30
CA ILE A 191 -12.81 8.51 8.35
C ILE A 191 -11.72 8.27 9.38
N GLU A 192 -11.88 8.84 10.55
CA GLU A 192 -10.96 8.68 11.66
C GLU A 192 -11.44 7.58 12.61
N VAL A 193 -10.54 6.72 13.00
CA VAL A 193 -10.79 5.63 13.95
C VAL A 193 -9.73 5.64 15.05
N THR A 194 -10.14 5.29 16.24
CA THR A 194 -9.25 5.27 17.41
C THR A 194 -8.56 3.93 17.61
N ASP A 195 -9.10 2.87 17.01
CA ASP A 195 -8.53 1.53 17.12
C ASP A 195 -8.54 0.80 15.78
N GLN A 196 -7.61 -0.13 15.64
CA GLN A 196 -7.44 -0.93 14.44
C GLN A 196 -8.67 -1.79 14.11
N LEU A 197 -9.39 -2.27 15.13
CA LEU A 197 -10.55 -3.13 14.96
C LEU A 197 -11.65 -2.39 14.19
N ASN A 198 -11.89 -1.14 14.55
CA ASN A 198 -12.86 -0.29 13.87
C ASN A 198 -12.35 0.17 12.51
N ALA A 199 -11.04 0.40 12.37
CA ALA A 199 -10.43 0.69 11.06
C ALA A 199 -10.74 -0.43 10.05
N PHE A 200 -10.56 -1.68 10.44
CA PHE A 200 -10.87 -2.82 9.56
C PHE A 200 -12.36 -2.98 9.27
N LYS A 201 -13.24 -2.75 10.24
CA LYS A 201 -14.70 -2.82 10.02
C LYS A 201 -15.18 -1.75 9.05
N VAL A 202 -14.72 -0.52 9.22
CA VAL A 202 -15.00 0.59 8.30
C VAL A 202 -14.53 0.22 6.91
N PHE A 203 -13.31 -0.27 6.82
CA PHE A 203 -12.67 -0.69 5.59
C PHE A 203 -13.44 -1.83 4.88
N GLU A 204 -13.82 -2.92 5.59
CA GLU A 204 -14.66 -3.99 5.04
C GLU A 204 -16.00 -3.45 4.51
N THR A 205 -16.59 -2.49 5.22
CA THR A 205 -17.87 -1.88 4.83
C THR A 205 -17.74 -1.04 3.55
N LEU A 206 -16.65 -0.30 3.42
CA LEU A 206 -16.36 0.52 2.23
C LEU A 206 -16.01 -0.32 1.02
N ASN A 207 -15.24 -1.41 1.20
CA ASN A 207 -14.90 -2.35 0.13
C ASN A 207 -16.12 -3.08 -0.43
N ALA A 208 -17.12 -3.39 0.40
CA ALA A 208 -18.36 -3.98 -0.08
C ALA A 208 -19.11 -3.07 -1.10
N ARG A 209 -18.69 -1.82 -1.24
CA ARG A 209 -19.29 -0.80 -2.14
C ARG A 209 -18.41 -0.41 -3.34
N GLY A 210 -17.31 -1.12 -3.64
CA GLY A 210 -16.64 -0.96 -4.93
C GLY A 210 -15.13 -0.66 -4.95
N VAL A 211 -14.45 -0.52 -3.81
CA VAL A 211 -12.99 -0.40 -3.77
C VAL A 211 -12.40 -1.72 -3.25
N GLN A 212 -11.87 -2.57 -4.12
CA GLN A 212 -11.34 -3.86 -3.74
C GLN A 212 -9.90 -3.74 -3.21
N LEU A 213 -9.72 -3.77 -1.88
CA LEU A 213 -8.49 -4.36 -1.32
C LEU A 213 -8.68 -5.88 -1.25
N SER A 214 -7.61 -6.60 -1.52
CA SER A 214 -7.68 -8.06 -1.43
C SER A 214 -7.82 -8.49 0.04
N SER A 215 -8.53 -9.60 0.28
CA SER A 215 -8.59 -10.19 1.63
C SER A 215 -7.20 -10.56 2.15
N SER A 216 -6.21 -10.73 1.27
CA SER A 216 -4.80 -10.92 1.61
C SER A 216 -4.18 -9.69 2.25
N ASP A 217 -4.45 -8.48 1.72
CA ASP A 217 -3.94 -7.23 2.30
C ASP A 217 -4.52 -6.98 3.69
N LEU A 218 -5.82 -7.25 3.86
CA LEU A 218 -6.47 -7.15 5.15
C LEU A 218 -5.85 -8.09 6.18
N LEU A 219 -5.62 -9.34 5.78
CA LEU A 219 -5.01 -10.32 6.67
C LEU A 219 -3.56 -9.95 6.99
N LYS A 220 -2.78 -9.54 5.99
CA LYS A 220 -1.42 -9.04 6.19
C LYS A 220 -1.40 -7.95 7.24
N ASN A 221 -2.20 -6.91 7.01
CA ASN A 221 -2.25 -5.75 7.91
C ASN A 221 -2.61 -6.15 9.34
N TYR A 222 -3.59 -7.04 9.50
CA TYR A 222 -3.99 -7.54 10.81
C TYR A 222 -2.86 -8.31 11.50
N LEU A 223 -2.28 -9.31 10.86
CA LEU A 223 -1.24 -10.15 11.45
C LEU A 223 0.01 -9.32 11.83
N PHE A 224 0.41 -8.40 10.97
CA PHE A 224 1.53 -7.51 11.24
C PHE A 224 1.23 -6.54 12.39
N SER A 225 0.00 -6.06 12.51
CA SER A 225 -0.38 -5.20 13.62
C SER A 225 -0.33 -5.91 14.98
N VAL A 226 -0.77 -7.16 15.03
CA VAL A 226 -0.67 -8.00 16.25
C VAL A 226 0.79 -8.13 16.70
N VAL A 227 1.72 -8.27 15.76
CA VAL A 227 3.16 -8.34 16.07
C VAL A 227 3.71 -6.97 16.46
N ASP A 228 3.36 -5.90 15.74
CA ASP A 228 3.89 -4.54 15.97
C ASP A 228 3.48 -3.99 17.35
N GLU A 229 2.28 -4.31 17.86
CA GLU A 229 1.82 -3.93 19.20
C GLU A 229 2.74 -4.46 20.32
N THR A 230 3.46 -5.55 20.10
CA THR A 230 4.40 -6.13 21.07
C THR A 230 5.76 -5.42 21.10
N LYS A 231 5.95 -4.34 20.33
CA LYS A 231 7.24 -3.65 20.14
C LYS A 231 8.37 -4.63 19.75
N PRO A 232 8.21 -5.36 18.64
CA PRO A 232 9.12 -6.42 18.24
C PRO A 232 10.51 -5.89 17.89
N HIS A 233 11.51 -6.77 17.91
CA HIS A 233 12.78 -6.49 17.25
C HIS A 233 12.57 -6.32 15.74
N ILE A 234 13.39 -5.49 15.12
CA ILE A 234 13.33 -5.25 13.65
C ILE A 234 13.40 -6.58 12.89
N SER A 235 14.23 -7.52 13.33
CA SER A 235 14.38 -8.84 12.74
C SER A 235 13.11 -9.70 12.71
N GLU A 236 12.20 -9.51 13.66
CA GLU A 236 10.94 -10.28 13.73
C GLU A 236 9.95 -9.80 12.66
N ILE A 237 9.88 -8.49 12.44
CA ILE A 237 9.08 -7.92 11.34
C ILE A 237 9.67 -8.33 9.98
N GLU A 238 11.01 -8.35 9.86
CA GLU A 238 11.68 -8.80 8.64
C GLU A 238 11.43 -10.28 8.35
N GLU A 239 11.47 -11.14 9.37
CA GLU A 239 11.13 -12.55 9.23
C GLU A 239 9.70 -12.73 8.76
N LEU A 240 8.75 -12.06 9.41
CA LEU A 240 7.32 -12.11 9.05
C LEU A 240 7.10 -11.66 7.61
N GLU A 241 7.72 -10.55 7.21
CA GLU A 241 7.61 -10.00 5.85
C GLU A 241 8.25 -10.94 4.81
N SER A 242 9.39 -11.53 5.13
CA SER A 242 10.06 -12.51 4.26
C SER A 242 9.19 -13.74 4.02
N ILE A 243 8.60 -14.30 5.08
CA ILE A 243 7.73 -15.48 4.95
C ILE A 243 6.46 -15.12 4.17
N TRP A 244 5.82 -13.99 4.49
CA TRP A 244 4.65 -13.52 3.77
C TRP A 244 4.92 -13.35 2.27
N SER A 245 6.02 -12.67 1.92
CA SER A 245 6.41 -12.45 0.53
C SER A 245 6.68 -13.75 -0.22
N LYS A 246 7.25 -14.76 0.46
CA LYS A 246 7.44 -16.10 -0.12
C LYS A 246 6.10 -16.77 -0.45
N ILE A 247 5.14 -16.72 0.47
CA ILE A 247 3.80 -17.31 0.26
C ILE A 247 3.10 -16.64 -0.93
N VAL A 248 3.05 -15.30 -0.91
CA VAL A 248 2.40 -14.52 -1.98
C VAL A 248 3.12 -14.69 -3.31
N GLY A 249 4.44 -14.72 -3.31
CA GLY A 249 5.26 -14.97 -4.50
C GLY A 249 5.02 -16.34 -5.12
N LYS A 250 4.83 -17.39 -4.31
CA LYS A 250 4.48 -18.73 -4.78
C LYS A 250 3.07 -18.82 -5.38
N LEU A 251 2.09 -18.18 -4.76
CA LEU A 251 0.66 -18.34 -5.07
C LEU A 251 0.13 -17.29 -6.04
N GLY A 252 0.68 -16.08 -6.01
CA GLY A 252 0.07 -14.86 -6.55
C GLY A 252 -1.07 -14.35 -5.67
N GLU A 253 -1.25 -13.04 -5.60
CA GLU A 253 -2.22 -12.38 -4.69
C GLU A 253 -3.66 -12.87 -4.87
N GLN A 254 -4.11 -13.04 -6.10
CA GLN A 254 -5.48 -13.48 -6.40
C GLN A 254 -5.78 -14.92 -5.95
N LYS A 255 -4.76 -15.77 -5.84
CA LYS A 255 -4.92 -17.17 -5.43
C LYS A 255 -4.76 -17.36 -3.92
N PHE A 256 -4.15 -16.40 -3.24
CA PHE A 256 -3.88 -16.47 -1.80
C PHE A 256 -5.16 -16.60 -0.98
N GLU A 257 -6.21 -15.86 -1.30
CA GLU A 257 -7.50 -15.94 -0.59
C GLU A 257 -8.13 -17.33 -0.67
N ASP A 258 -8.13 -17.94 -1.87
CA ASP A 258 -8.65 -19.28 -2.05
C ASP A 258 -7.81 -20.30 -1.28
N TYR A 259 -6.49 -20.19 -1.35
CA TYR A 259 -5.56 -21.01 -0.58
C TYR A 259 -5.81 -20.91 0.92
N LEU A 260 -5.89 -19.69 1.47
CA LEU A 260 -6.14 -19.44 2.88
C LEU A 260 -7.45 -20.10 3.34
N ARG A 261 -8.50 -20.02 2.52
CA ARG A 261 -9.78 -20.65 2.80
C ARG A 261 -9.69 -22.18 2.79
N TYR A 262 -9.01 -22.77 1.82
CA TYR A 262 -8.82 -24.21 1.77
C TYR A 262 -7.98 -24.71 2.94
N TYR A 263 -6.91 -23.99 3.29
CA TYR A 263 -6.13 -24.29 4.47
C TYR A 263 -6.96 -24.21 5.75
N TRP A 264 -7.69 -23.10 5.96
CA TRP A 264 -8.50 -22.93 7.16
C TRP A 264 -9.57 -24.03 7.29
N ASN A 265 -10.26 -24.36 6.22
CA ASN A 265 -11.25 -25.40 6.17
C ASN A 265 -10.67 -26.82 6.29
N SER A 266 -9.34 -27.00 6.13
CA SER A 266 -8.67 -28.28 6.36
C SER A 266 -8.41 -28.57 7.84
N THR A 267 -8.45 -27.54 8.69
CA THR A 267 -8.09 -27.64 10.12
C THR A 267 -9.19 -27.19 11.06
N HIS A 268 -10.19 -26.48 10.54
CA HIS A 268 -11.28 -25.90 11.32
C HIS A 268 -12.62 -26.20 10.68
N LYS A 269 -13.70 -25.78 11.36
CA LYS A 269 -15.06 -25.85 10.79
C LYS A 269 -15.13 -25.06 9.49
N SER A 270 -15.74 -25.65 8.46
CA SER A 270 -15.87 -25.04 7.14
C SER A 270 -16.54 -23.68 7.19
N ILE A 271 -15.93 -22.69 6.54
CA ILE A 271 -16.43 -21.31 6.43
C ILE A 271 -16.34 -20.80 5.00
N GLY A 272 -17.26 -19.90 4.66
CA GLY A 272 -17.25 -19.18 3.37
C GLY A 272 -16.28 -17.98 3.40
N LYS A 273 -15.89 -17.50 2.21
CA LYS A 273 -14.97 -16.37 2.00
C LYS A 273 -15.33 -15.14 2.86
N LYS A 274 -16.59 -14.74 2.88
CA LYS A 274 -17.06 -13.54 3.61
C LYS A 274 -16.74 -13.53 5.10
N ASN A 275 -16.64 -14.69 5.73
CA ASN A 275 -16.43 -14.82 7.18
C ASN A 275 -14.99 -15.20 7.52
N LEU A 276 -14.17 -15.56 6.54
CA LEU A 276 -12.84 -16.10 6.72
C LEU A 276 -11.96 -15.16 7.56
N PHE A 277 -11.84 -13.91 7.15
CA PHE A 277 -11.04 -12.91 7.85
C PHE A 277 -11.50 -12.73 9.31
N LYS A 278 -12.82 -12.59 9.53
CA LYS A 278 -13.38 -12.43 10.87
C LYS A 278 -13.05 -13.59 11.80
N VAL A 279 -13.11 -14.83 11.28
CA VAL A 279 -12.82 -16.02 12.09
C VAL A 279 -11.33 -16.12 12.39
N ILE A 280 -10.44 -15.90 11.41
CA ILE A 280 -8.99 -15.88 11.63
C ILE A 280 -8.63 -14.83 12.68
N LYS A 281 -9.17 -13.62 12.57
CA LYS A 281 -8.95 -12.53 13.50
C LYS A 281 -9.35 -12.89 14.93
N ASN A 282 -10.47 -13.59 15.12
CA ASN A 282 -10.91 -14.01 16.45
C ASN A 282 -10.08 -15.16 17.04
N SER A 283 -9.39 -15.90 16.19
CA SER A 283 -8.59 -17.08 16.59
C SER A 283 -7.12 -16.77 16.79
N ILE A 284 -6.59 -15.75 16.11
CA ILE A 284 -5.19 -15.37 16.12
C ILE A 284 -5.08 -13.99 16.76
N SER A 285 -4.57 -13.92 17.98
CA SER A 285 -4.50 -12.68 18.78
C SER A 285 -3.14 -12.42 19.43
N THR A 286 -2.22 -13.38 19.35
CA THR A 286 -0.88 -13.23 19.91
C THR A 286 0.20 -13.34 18.83
N LYS A 287 1.36 -12.78 19.11
CA LYS A 287 2.53 -12.83 18.24
C LYS A 287 2.92 -14.28 17.88
N GLU A 288 2.93 -15.18 18.86
CA GLU A 288 3.28 -16.58 18.69
C GLU A 288 2.32 -17.26 17.73
N GLN A 289 1.01 -17.01 17.88
CA GLN A 289 -0.01 -17.55 16.97
C GLN A 289 0.14 -17.00 15.54
N VAL A 290 0.55 -15.74 15.39
CA VAL A 290 0.83 -15.15 14.06
C VAL A 290 1.99 -15.90 13.39
N PHE A 291 3.12 -16.07 14.08
CA PHE A 291 4.28 -16.75 13.51
C PHE A 291 3.98 -18.23 13.21
N GLU A 292 3.25 -18.90 14.09
CA GLU A 292 2.81 -20.28 13.86
C GLU A 292 1.94 -20.38 12.60
N LEU A 293 0.90 -19.52 12.49
CA LEU A 293 0.04 -19.50 11.31
C LEU A 293 0.83 -19.28 10.02
N ILE A 294 1.70 -18.26 10.00
CA ILE A 294 2.46 -17.92 8.79
C ILE A 294 3.44 -19.01 8.39
N ARG A 295 4.10 -19.67 9.33
CA ARG A 295 4.99 -20.81 9.05
C ARG A 295 4.21 -21.98 8.46
N ILE A 296 3.08 -22.32 9.07
CA ILE A 296 2.22 -23.40 8.55
C ILE A 296 1.69 -23.05 7.15
N LEU A 297 1.28 -21.80 6.92
CA LEU A 297 0.85 -21.37 5.60
C LEU A 297 1.98 -21.46 4.56
N ASN A 298 3.22 -21.13 4.92
CA ASN A 298 4.36 -21.28 4.02
C ASN A 298 4.63 -22.74 3.64
N ASP A 299 4.59 -23.62 4.62
CA ASP A 299 4.90 -25.05 4.43
C ASP A 299 3.79 -25.76 3.64
N THR A 300 2.54 -25.40 3.86
CA THR A 300 1.40 -25.99 3.15
C THR A 300 1.15 -25.39 1.76
N ALA A 301 1.77 -24.25 1.43
CA ALA A 301 1.62 -23.62 0.12
C ALA A 301 2.12 -24.52 -1.03
N ASP A 302 3.25 -25.19 -0.82
CA ASP A 302 3.82 -26.10 -1.83
C ASP A 302 2.93 -27.33 -2.05
N ILE A 303 2.35 -27.89 -0.98
CA ILE A 303 1.37 -28.99 -1.06
C ILE A 303 0.12 -28.52 -1.84
N TYR A 304 -0.38 -27.33 -1.56
CA TYR A 304 -1.54 -26.77 -2.27
C TYR A 304 -1.28 -26.58 -3.76
N LEU A 305 -0.09 -26.12 -4.13
CA LEU A 305 0.31 -25.97 -5.54
C LEU A 305 0.45 -27.35 -6.22
N ALA A 306 1.01 -28.33 -5.53
CA ALA A 306 1.11 -29.70 -6.04
C ALA A 306 -0.26 -30.33 -6.27
N ILE A 307 -1.26 -30.12 -5.38
CA ILE A 307 -2.63 -30.58 -5.58
C ILE A 307 -3.24 -29.98 -6.87
N GLN A 308 -2.93 -28.74 -7.19
CA GLN A 308 -3.44 -28.08 -8.40
C GLN A 308 -2.70 -28.49 -9.68
N ASN A 309 -1.47 -28.97 -9.53
CA ASN A 309 -0.61 -29.38 -10.63
C ASN A 309 -0.30 -30.86 -10.59
N PRO A 310 -1.08 -31.73 -11.25
CA PRO A 310 -0.80 -33.16 -11.30
C PRO A 310 0.55 -33.54 -11.91
N GLU A 311 1.21 -32.62 -12.63
CA GLU A 311 2.54 -32.82 -13.20
C GLU A 311 3.68 -32.40 -12.25
N ASP A 312 3.35 -31.97 -11.04
CA ASP A 312 4.34 -31.59 -10.05
C ASP A 312 5.22 -32.78 -9.64
N ASN A 313 6.50 -32.51 -9.38
CA ASN A 313 7.46 -33.50 -8.95
C ASN A 313 7.07 -34.18 -7.61
N PHE A 314 6.25 -33.50 -6.81
CA PHE A 314 5.70 -34.07 -5.56
C PHE A 314 4.94 -35.36 -5.78
N TRP A 315 4.43 -35.62 -6.97
CA TRP A 315 3.67 -36.81 -7.36
C TRP A 315 4.49 -37.83 -8.14
N GLN A 316 5.82 -37.66 -8.26
CA GLN A 316 6.66 -38.51 -9.12
C GLN A 316 6.55 -39.97 -8.75
N ASP A 317 6.55 -40.28 -7.47
CA ASP A 317 6.50 -41.67 -6.95
C ASP A 317 5.08 -42.15 -6.59
N LYS A 318 4.03 -41.37 -6.99
CA LYS A 318 2.62 -41.61 -6.65
C LYS A 318 1.72 -41.56 -7.88
N PRO A 319 1.89 -42.50 -8.85
CA PRO A 319 1.21 -42.44 -10.15
C PRO A 319 -0.31 -42.54 -10.06
N GLU A 320 -0.85 -43.29 -9.09
CA GLU A 320 -2.31 -43.41 -8.88
C GLU A 320 -2.94 -42.12 -8.40
N ILE A 321 -2.26 -41.42 -7.46
CA ILE A 321 -2.71 -40.11 -6.97
C ILE A 321 -2.65 -39.10 -8.12
N ARG A 322 -1.57 -39.09 -8.88
CA ARG A 322 -1.40 -38.22 -10.05
C ARG A 322 -2.53 -38.38 -11.08
N LYS A 323 -2.91 -39.63 -11.35
CA LYS A 323 -4.02 -39.94 -12.26
C LYS A 323 -5.34 -39.36 -11.73
N SER A 324 -5.66 -39.63 -10.47
CA SER A 324 -6.87 -39.11 -9.83
C SER A 324 -6.92 -37.58 -9.81
N LEU A 325 -5.79 -36.91 -9.56
CA LEU A 325 -5.68 -35.46 -9.62
C LEU A 325 -5.91 -34.91 -11.03
N LYS A 326 -5.46 -35.62 -12.09
CA LYS A 326 -5.75 -35.24 -13.49
C LYS A 326 -7.24 -35.29 -13.79
N GLU A 327 -7.94 -36.32 -13.30
CA GLU A 327 -9.38 -36.48 -13.45
C GLU A 327 -10.13 -35.35 -12.72
N LEU A 328 -9.77 -35.08 -11.46
CA LEU A 328 -10.36 -33.98 -10.68
C LEU A 328 -10.14 -32.61 -11.33
N LYS A 329 -8.96 -32.39 -11.90
CA LYS A 329 -8.61 -31.16 -12.62
C LYS A 329 -9.44 -31.01 -13.90
N LEU A 330 -9.64 -32.11 -14.65
CA LEU A 330 -10.46 -32.13 -15.87
C LEU A 330 -11.92 -31.73 -15.57
N PHE A 331 -12.48 -32.24 -14.48
CA PHE A 331 -13.82 -31.90 -14.03
C PHE A 331 -13.92 -30.63 -13.19
N GLN A 332 -12.81 -29.89 -13.01
CA GLN A 332 -12.72 -28.66 -12.20
C GLN A 332 -13.22 -28.82 -10.75
N ILE A 333 -13.06 -30.00 -10.16
CA ILE A 333 -13.51 -30.33 -8.80
C ILE A 333 -12.48 -29.78 -7.80
N LYS A 334 -12.81 -28.63 -7.19
CA LYS A 334 -11.96 -27.94 -6.20
C LYS A 334 -12.42 -28.14 -4.75
N GLN A 335 -13.60 -28.68 -4.54
CA GLN A 335 -14.22 -28.86 -3.22
C GLN A 335 -13.42 -29.78 -2.32
N THR A 336 -12.65 -30.69 -2.91
CA THR A 336 -11.81 -31.68 -2.22
C THR A 336 -10.46 -31.13 -1.72
N TYR A 337 -10.07 -29.92 -2.11
CA TYR A 337 -8.74 -29.39 -1.79
C TYR A 337 -8.49 -29.26 -0.29
N SER A 338 -9.49 -28.87 0.51
CA SER A 338 -9.35 -28.83 1.98
C SER A 338 -9.13 -30.23 2.57
N LEU A 339 -9.79 -31.26 2.02
CA LEU A 339 -9.60 -32.64 2.45
C LEU A 339 -8.19 -33.14 2.11
N PHE A 340 -7.71 -32.86 0.91
CA PHE A 340 -6.36 -33.24 0.50
C PHE A 340 -5.29 -32.54 1.34
N LEU A 341 -5.46 -31.26 1.63
CA LEU A 341 -4.56 -30.54 2.52
C LEU A 341 -4.56 -31.15 3.94
N ALA A 342 -5.72 -31.52 4.47
CA ALA A 342 -5.82 -32.19 5.77
C ALA A 342 -5.13 -33.55 5.76
N ALA A 343 -5.36 -34.37 4.74
CA ALA A 343 -4.76 -35.68 4.60
C ALA A 343 -3.25 -35.61 4.46
N LEU A 344 -2.74 -34.81 3.53
CA LEU A 344 -1.29 -34.74 3.23
C LEU A 344 -0.47 -34.06 4.33
N ARG A 345 -1.09 -33.32 5.23
CA ARG A 345 -0.43 -32.73 6.40
C ARG A 345 -0.34 -33.69 7.58
N ASN A 346 -1.32 -34.56 7.75
CA ASN A 346 -1.45 -35.43 8.94
C ASN A 346 -1.10 -36.89 8.66
N LEU A 347 -1.09 -37.28 7.42
CA LEU A 347 -0.61 -38.60 7.02
C LEU A 347 0.84 -38.39 6.58
N ASP A 348 1.77 -38.87 7.37
CA ASP A 348 3.13 -39.11 6.88
C ASP A 348 2.97 -39.87 5.57
N ALA A 349 3.62 -39.37 4.52
CA ALA A 349 3.45 -39.91 3.19
C ALA A 349 4.18 -41.26 3.09
N GLU A 350 3.64 -42.31 3.76
CA GLU A 350 3.95 -43.70 3.47
C GLU A 350 3.36 -44.14 2.14
#